data_11ead5063d8f02ae38fe6968761a45f2
#
_entry.id   11ead5063d8f02ae38fe6968761a45f2
#
_cell.length_a   1.000
_cell.length_b   1.000
_cell.length_c   1.000
_cell.angle_alpha   90.00
_cell.angle_beta   90.00
_cell.angle_gamma   90.00
#
_symmetry.space_group_name_H-M   'P 1'
#
loop_
_entity.id
_entity.type
_entity.pdbx_description
1 polymer ?
#
loop_
_entity_poly.entity_id
_entity_poly.type
_entity_poly.pdbx_seq_one_letter_code
_entity_poly.pdbx_strand_id
1 'polypeptide(L)'
;EHGEVAVTLAERTGVIHADLSAGANVTGARGLRANESITSRGVMLFGAGFIVTAEEAQALGNPALIRDYRNGRDLADKPRGVKVIDAFGLTADQLRDLYPSVYQWLLERVKPERDANRDVQIRTNWWLHGRTRSEIRPALAGLPRYIATAETSKHRIFQFLDAHILPDNKLIAIAMNDAFHLGVLSSQLHVDWALATGSWLGVGNDPVYLKSRCFETFPFPDEDTGL
;
A
#
# COMPACT_ATOMS: atom_id res chain seq x y z
N GLU A 1 34.58 15.87 -6.74
CA GLU A 1 34.63 15.87 -8.22
C GLU A 1 33.29 15.37 -8.72
N HIS A 2 32.44 16.27 -9.20
CA HIS A 2 31.24 15.90 -9.93
C HIS A 2 31.65 15.60 -11.36
N GLY A 3 31.81 14.32 -11.70
CA GLY A 3 32.04 13.91 -13.07
C GLY A 3 30.86 14.32 -13.94
N GLU A 4 31.13 15.03 -15.02
CA GLU A 4 30.13 15.33 -16.04
C GLU A 4 29.58 14.01 -16.60
N VAL A 5 28.29 13.78 -16.43
CA VAL A 5 27.61 12.64 -17.05
C VAL A 5 27.52 12.95 -18.54
N ALA A 6 28.13 12.12 -19.38
CA ALA A 6 28.03 12.23 -20.83
C ALA A 6 26.56 12.10 -21.22
N VAL A 7 25.97 13.19 -21.77
CA VAL A 7 24.59 13.19 -22.28
C VAL A 7 24.62 12.81 -23.74
N THR A 8 23.95 11.71 -24.09
CA THR A 8 23.74 11.31 -25.48
C THR A 8 22.42 11.92 -25.96
N LEU A 9 22.48 12.78 -26.94
CA LEU A 9 21.30 13.35 -27.59
C LEU A 9 20.81 12.39 -28.67
N ALA A 10 19.51 12.06 -28.66
CA ALA A 10 18.84 11.30 -29.69
C ALA A 10 17.70 12.13 -30.27
N GLU A 11 17.69 12.28 -31.57
CA GLU A 11 16.60 12.93 -32.30
C GLU A 11 15.49 11.89 -32.55
N ARG A 12 14.25 12.28 -32.26
CA ARG A 12 13.05 11.45 -32.53
C ARG A 12 11.97 12.32 -33.15
N THR A 13 11.28 11.75 -34.17
CA THR A 13 10.12 12.40 -34.79
C THR A 13 8.85 11.78 -34.23
N GLY A 14 7.91 12.62 -33.78
CA GLY A 14 6.65 12.17 -33.19
C GLY A 14 5.80 13.32 -32.67
N VAL A 15 4.63 12.99 -32.12
CA VAL A 15 3.78 13.95 -31.40
C VAL A 15 4.33 14.13 -30.01
N ILE A 16 4.56 15.40 -29.61
CA ILE A 16 4.97 15.74 -28.24
C ILE A 16 3.71 15.86 -27.39
N HIS A 17 3.63 15.05 -26.34
CA HIS A 17 2.53 15.06 -25.39
C HIS A 17 2.72 16.12 -24.28
N ALA A 18 1.67 16.33 -23.47
CA ALA A 18 1.69 17.34 -22.40
C ALA A 18 2.77 17.09 -21.33
N ASP A 19 3.25 15.86 -21.19
CA ASP A 19 4.35 15.46 -20.31
C ASP A 19 5.74 15.59 -20.97
N LEU A 20 5.80 16.22 -22.15
CA LEU A 20 7.01 16.40 -22.96
C LEU A 20 7.61 15.08 -23.48
N SER A 21 6.87 13.96 -23.43
CA SER A 21 7.27 12.70 -24.07
C SER A 21 6.89 12.66 -25.54
N ALA A 22 7.64 11.90 -26.32
CA ALA A 22 7.30 11.57 -27.71
C ALA A 22 7.08 10.06 -27.82
N GLY A 23 5.87 9.62 -28.18
CA GLY A 23 5.53 8.19 -28.24
C GLY A 23 4.03 7.93 -28.08
N ALA A 24 3.67 6.77 -27.54
CA ALA A 24 2.29 6.47 -27.22
C ALA A 24 1.77 7.38 -26.10
N ASN A 25 0.56 7.93 -26.25
CA ASN A 25 -0.06 8.78 -25.23
C ASN A 25 -0.62 7.92 -24.09
N VAL A 26 0.23 7.57 -23.12
CA VAL A 26 -0.18 6.82 -21.92
C VAL A 26 -0.91 7.71 -20.89
N THR A 27 -0.80 9.05 -21.00
CA THR A 27 -1.50 9.97 -20.09
C THR A 27 -3.02 9.96 -20.30
N GLY A 28 -3.49 9.52 -21.47
CA GLY A 28 -4.91 9.34 -21.80
C GLY A 28 -5.49 7.99 -21.36
N ALA A 29 -4.69 7.09 -20.79
CA ALA A 29 -5.16 5.79 -20.33
C ALA A 29 -6.23 5.95 -19.24
N ARG A 30 -7.34 5.20 -19.38
CA ARG A 30 -8.47 5.22 -18.44
C ARG A 30 -8.50 3.96 -17.59
N GLY A 31 -8.97 4.07 -16.35
CA GLY A 31 -9.19 2.93 -15.49
C GLY A 31 -10.13 1.90 -16.13
N LEU A 32 -9.78 0.64 -16.01
CA LEU A 32 -10.56 -0.49 -16.49
C LEU A 32 -11.47 -0.99 -15.36
N ARG A 33 -12.74 -1.25 -15.66
CA ARG A 33 -13.71 -1.74 -14.67
C ARG A 33 -13.26 -3.03 -13.98
N ALA A 34 -12.58 -3.91 -14.71
CA ALA A 34 -12.06 -5.15 -14.15
C ALA A 34 -11.01 -4.94 -13.05
N ASN A 35 -10.35 -3.78 -13.03
CA ASN A 35 -9.30 -3.45 -12.09
C ASN A 35 -9.80 -2.57 -10.92
N GLU A 36 -11.07 -2.19 -10.92
CA GLU A 36 -11.65 -1.34 -9.87
C GLU A 36 -11.77 -2.08 -8.54
N SER A 37 -11.56 -1.37 -7.44
CA SER A 37 -11.78 -1.83 -6.06
C SER A 37 -10.93 -3.01 -5.58
N ILE A 38 -9.99 -3.51 -6.38
CA ILE A 38 -9.09 -4.61 -6.02
C ILE A 38 -7.69 -4.15 -5.62
N THR A 39 -7.45 -2.84 -5.61
CA THR A 39 -6.18 -2.25 -5.16
C THR A 39 -6.38 -1.01 -4.32
N SER A 40 -5.56 -0.85 -3.29
CA SER A 40 -5.52 0.35 -2.45
C SER A 40 -4.16 0.50 -1.78
N ARG A 41 -3.88 1.71 -1.28
CA ARG A 41 -2.82 1.89 -0.29
C ARG A 41 -3.16 1.13 1.00
N GLY A 42 -2.14 0.80 1.77
CA GLY A 42 -2.34 0.31 3.12
C GLY A 42 -2.86 1.37 4.09
N VAL A 43 -3.05 0.99 5.34
CA VAL A 43 -3.63 1.84 6.39
C VAL A 43 -2.70 3.00 6.75
N MET A 44 -3.29 4.12 7.19
CA MET A 44 -2.57 5.25 7.74
C MET A 44 -2.94 5.41 9.21
N LEU A 45 -1.97 5.21 10.08
CA LEU A 45 -2.23 5.12 11.52
C LEU A 45 -2.63 6.46 12.12
N PHE A 46 -1.93 7.55 11.79
CA PHE A 46 -2.01 8.85 12.47
C PHE A 46 -1.79 8.72 13.99
N GLY A 47 -0.67 8.15 14.37
CA GLY A 47 -0.25 7.96 15.76
C GLY A 47 0.56 6.67 15.92
N ALA A 48 1.67 6.75 16.63
CA ALA A 48 2.56 5.61 16.85
C ALA A 48 2.01 4.61 17.88
N GLY A 49 1.04 5.01 18.71
CA GLY A 49 0.49 4.18 19.79
C GLY A 49 -0.26 2.92 19.32
N PHE A 50 -0.56 2.80 18.02
CA PHE A 50 -1.11 1.57 17.44
C PHE A 50 -0.05 0.48 17.20
N ILE A 51 1.23 0.87 17.11
CA ILE A 51 2.32 -0.07 16.86
C ILE A 51 2.72 -0.70 18.19
N VAL A 52 2.87 -2.02 18.20
CA VAL A 52 3.30 -2.81 19.35
C VAL A 52 4.43 -3.75 18.95
N THR A 53 5.31 -4.05 19.90
CA THR A 53 6.32 -5.12 19.75
C THR A 53 5.66 -6.49 19.89
N ALA A 54 6.42 -7.56 19.63
CA ALA A 54 5.93 -8.91 19.87
C ALA A 54 5.66 -9.17 21.35
N GLU A 55 6.52 -8.64 22.25
CA GLU A 55 6.39 -8.76 23.70
C GLU A 55 5.16 -8.00 24.20
N GLU A 56 4.94 -6.78 23.72
CA GLU A 56 3.75 -5.98 24.06
C GLU A 56 2.47 -6.64 23.57
N ALA A 57 2.48 -7.21 22.34
CA ALA A 57 1.35 -7.96 21.82
C ALA A 57 1.03 -9.19 22.69
N GLN A 58 2.04 -9.90 23.15
CA GLN A 58 1.88 -11.04 24.06
C GLN A 58 1.31 -10.60 25.42
N ALA A 59 1.80 -9.50 25.99
CA ALA A 59 1.29 -8.93 27.22
C ALA A 59 -0.19 -8.50 27.11
N LEU A 60 -0.63 -8.10 25.92
CA LEU A 60 -2.03 -7.79 25.59
C LEU A 60 -2.88 -9.05 25.32
N GLY A 61 -2.33 -10.26 25.45
CA GLY A 61 -2.99 -11.53 25.17
C GLY A 61 -3.00 -11.93 23.68
N ASN A 62 -2.23 -11.23 22.86
CA ASN A 62 -2.08 -11.47 21.41
C ASN A 62 -3.41 -11.75 20.66
N PRO A 63 -4.44 -10.91 20.83
CA PRO A 63 -5.75 -11.13 20.23
C PRO A 63 -5.68 -10.97 18.70
N ALA A 64 -6.65 -11.54 17.98
CA ALA A 64 -6.70 -11.56 16.52
C ALA A 64 -6.68 -10.17 15.86
N LEU A 65 -7.07 -9.10 16.60
CA LEU A 65 -6.98 -7.73 16.12
C LEU A 65 -5.55 -7.15 16.15
N ILE A 66 -4.58 -7.84 16.76
CA ILE A 66 -3.15 -7.48 16.69
C ILE A 66 -2.53 -8.26 15.52
N ARG A 67 -2.18 -7.53 14.47
CA ARG A 67 -1.73 -8.06 13.18
C ARG A 67 -0.26 -7.73 12.94
N ASP A 68 0.42 -8.54 12.15
CA ASP A 68 1.74 -8.17 11.65
C ASP A 68 1.64 -6.93 10.75
N TYR A 69 2.62 -6.03 10.84
CA TYR A 69 2.62 -4.76 10.13
C TYR A 69 3.86 -4.63 9.25
N ARG A 70 3.65 -4.28 7.98
CA ARG A 70 4.74 -4.12 7.01
C ARG A 70 4.66 -2.77 6.33
N ASN A 71 5.82 -2.16 6.10
CA ASN A 71 5.99 -0.98 5.26
C ASN A 71 6.92 -1.29 4.05
N GLY A 72 7.21 -0.28 3.23
CA GLY A 72 8.03 -0.47 2.03
C GLY A 72 9.45 -0.99 2.31
N ARG A 73 10.06 -0.60 3.45
CA ARG A 73 11.37 -1.11 3.86
C ARG A 73 11.30 -2.59 4.25
N ASP A 74 10.24 -2.99 4.91
CA ASP A 74 10.03 -4.39 5.30
C ASP A 74 9.86 -5.33 4.09
N LEU A 75 9.49 -4.79 2.91
CA LEU A 75 9.46 -5.53 1.65
C LEU A 75 10.83 -5.64 0.99
N ALA A 76 11.62 -4.58 1.05
CA ALA A 76 12.90 -4.48 0.34
C ALA A 76 14.07 -5.04 1.15
N ASP A 77 13.93 -5.14 2.46
CA ASP A 77 14.95 -5.52 3.42
C ASP A 77 14.37 -6.50 4.46
N LYS A 78 15.04 -6.69 5.57
CA LYS A 78 14.57 -7.56 6.65
C LYS A 78 13.36 -6.94 7.37
N PRO A 79 12.26 -7.69 7.53
CA PRO A 79 11.11 -7.23 8.29
C PRO A 79 11.45 -6.87 9.74
N ARG A 80 10.94 -5.73 10.23
CA ARG A 80 11.18 -5.23 11.59
C ARG A 80 10.54 -6.07 12.70
N GLY A 81 9.58 -6.96 12.34
CA GLY A 81 8.88 -7.80 13.32
C GLY A 81 7.87 -7.05 14.19
N VAL A 82 7.46 -5.84 13.80
CA VAL A 82 6.45 -5.07 14.55
C VAL A 82 5.03 -5.50 14.17
N LYS A 83 4.13 -5.30 15.13
CA LYS A 83 2.70 -5.57 14.98
C LYS A 83 1.90 -4.27 15.12
N VAL A 84 0.64 -4.31 14.76
CA VAL A 84 -0.29 -3.18 14.83
C VAL A 84 -1.64 -3.62 15.35
N ILE A 85 -2.24 -2.80 16.19
CA ILE A 85 -3.61 -2.96 16.67
C ILE A 85 -4.56 -2.47 15.57
N ASP A 86 -5.42 -3.34 15.05
CA ASP A 86 -6.41 -3.04 14.01
C ASP A 86 -7.83 -3.31 14.53
N ALA A 87 -8.43 -2.31 15.16
CA ALA A 87 -9.80 -2.39 15.70
C ALA A 87 -10.89 -2.11 14.66
N PHE A 88 -10.58 -2.25 13.35
CA PHE A 88 -11.55 -2.02 12.29
C PHE A 88 -12.78 -2.94 12.44
N GLY A 89 -13.97 -2.35 12.30
CA GLY A 89 -15.24 -3.06 12.44
C GLY A 89 -15.79 -3.12 13.87
N LEU A 90 -15.03 -2.63 14.87
CA LEU A 90 -15.49 -2.57 16.26
C LEU A 90 -15.88 -1.13 16.65
N THR A 91 -16.95 -0.99 17.43
CA THR A 91 -17.22 0.24 18.15
C THR A 91 -16.29 0.36 19.35
N ALA A 92 -16.18 1.56 19.96
CA ALA A 92 -15.37 1.75 21.15
C ALA A 92 -15.86 0.88 22.34
N ASP A 93 -17.18 0.72 22.47
CA ASP A 93 -17.79 -0.12 23.50
C ASP A 93 -17.48 -1.60 23.27
N GLN A 94 -17.63 -2.08 22.03
CA GLN A 94 -17.25 -3.44 21.67
C GLN A 94 -15.76 -3.72 21.93
N LEU A 95 -14.89 -2.76 21.57
CA LEU A 95 -13.46 -2.90 21.82
C LEU A 95 -13.17 -2.97 23.33
N ARG A 96 -13.83 -2.14 24.14
CA ARG A 96 -13.70 -2.14 25.61
C ARG A 96 -14.16 -3.47 26.22
N ASP A 97 -15.30 -3.96 25.77
CA ASP A 97 -15.95 -5.13 26.36
C ASP A 97 -15.26 -6.45 25.95
N LEU A 98 -14.82 -6.56 24.68
CA LEU A 98 -14.18 -7.74 24.12
C LEU A 98 -12.65 -7.79 24.37
N TYR A 99 -12.01 -6.62 24.39
CA TYR A 99 -10.54 -6.50 24.46
C TYR A 99 -10.11 -5.38 25.44
N PRO A 100 -10.45 -5.49 26.72
CA PRO A 100 -10.24 -4.41 27.70
C PRO A 100 -8.79 -3.97 27.83
N SER A 101 -7.83 -4.88 27.78
CA SER A 101 -6.39 -4.54 27.82
C SER A 101 -5.95 -3.73 26.61
N VAL A 102 -6.44 -4.07 25.41
CA VAL A 102 -6.15 -3.32 24.18
C VAL A 102 -6.84 -1.95 24.19
N TYR A 103 -8.08 -1.88 24.68
CA TYR A 103 -8.78 -0.61 24.85
C TYR A 103 -8.02 0.32 25.78
N GLN A 104 -7.55 -0.18 26.94
CA GLN A 104 -6.76 0.61 27.89
C GLN A 104 -5.44 1.09 27.27
N TRP A 105 -4.75 0.21 26.52
CA TRP A 105 -3.54 0.58 25.78
C TRP A 105 -3.78 1.75 24.83
N LEU A 106 -4.83 1.67 24.00
CA LEU A 106 -5.16 2.73 23.06
C LEU A 106 -5.63 4.01 23.76
N LEU A 107 -6.35 3.88 24.89
CA LEU A 107 -6.79 5.01 25.72
C LEU A 107 -5.60 5.83 26.24
N GLU A 108 -4.53 5.14 26.64
CA GLU A 108 -3.33 5.79 27.20
C GLU A 108 -2.38 6.32 26.13
N ARG A 109 -2.23 5.61 25.00
CA ARG A 109 -1.17 5.88 24.02
C ARG A 109 -1.66 6.54 22.72
N VAL A 110 -2.93 6.44 22.41
CA VAL A 110 -3.51 6.98 21.18
C VAL A 110 -4.45 8.14 21.46
N LYS A 111 -5.36 7.98 22.41
CA LYS A 111 -6.42 8.96 22.68
C LYS A 111 -5.91 10.37 22.97
N PRO A 112 -4.86 10.61 23.77
CA PRO A 112 -4.38 11.97 24.07
C PRO A 112 -3.95 12.74 22.83
N GLU A 113 -3.25 12.07 21.88
CA GLU A 113 -2.88 12.67 20.60
C GLU A 113 -4.11 12.93 19.72
N ARG A 114 -5.09 12.02 19.75
CA ARG A 114 -6.34 12.14 19.00
C ARG A 114 -7.21 13.29 19.48
N ASP A 115 -7.32 13.47 20.79
CA ASP A 115 -8.12 14.55 21.39
C ASP A 115 -7.60 15.95 21.00
N ALA A 116 -6.29 16.07 20.77
CA ALA A 116 -5.66 17.30 20.29
C ALA A 116 -5.78 17.49 18.75
N ASN A 117 -6.31 16.53 18.00
CA ASN A 117 -6.40 16.61 16.55
C ASN A 117 -7.51 17.57 16.11
N ARG A 118 -7.28 18.35 15.04
CA ARG A 118 -8.27 19.29 14.47
C ARG A 118 -9.42 18.59 13.75
N ASP A 119 -9.17 17.38 13.20
CA ASP A 119 -10.18 16.59 12.50
C ASP A 119 -11.14 15.94 13.52
N VAL A 120 -12.41 16.30 13.43
CA VAL A 120 -13.48 15.79 14.32
C VAL A 120 -13.63 14.28 14.18
N GLN A 121 -13.54 13.74 12.96
CA GLN A 121 -13.67 12.30 12.73
C GLN A 121 -12.55 11.50 13.40
N ILE A 122 -11.33 12.04 13.39
CA ILE A 122 -10.19 11.43 14.06
C ILE A 122 -10.35 11.45 15.57
N ARG A 123 -10.89 12.53 16.15
CA ARG A 123 -11.20 12.60 17.58
C ARG A 123 -12.32 11.62 17.96
N THR A 124 -13.41 11.62 17.19
CA THR A 124 -14.58 10.79 17.49
C THR A 124 -14.27 9.30 17.36
N ASN A 125 -13.50 8.90 16.36
CA ASN A 125 -13.12 7.51 16.11
C ASN A 125 -11.68 7.24 16.53
N TRP A 126 -11.29 7.72 17.72
CA TRP A 126 -9.90 7.73 18.20
C TRP A 126 -9.24 6.35 18.26
N TRP A 127 -10.01 5.26 18.41
CA TRP A 127 -9.53 3.88 18.48
C TRP A 127 -9.26 3.26 17.10
N LEU A 128 -9.68 3.93 16.02
CA LEU A 128 -9.45 3.48 14.63
C LEU A 128 -8.24 4.18 14.00
N HIS A 129 -7.65 3.54 13.00
CA HIS A 129 -6.64 4.18 12.18
C HIS A 129 -7.21 5.43 11.47
N GLY A 130 -6.40 6.44 11.23
CA GLY A 130 -6.83 7.66 10.55
C GLY A 130 -7.31 7.42 9.11
N ARG A 131 -6.80 6.36 8.46
CA ARG A 131 -7.36 5.80 7.22
C ARG A 131 -7.39 4.29 7.34
N THR A 132 -8.56 3.73 7.51
CA THR A 132 -8.77 2.29 7.73
C THR A 132 -8.76 1.46 6.45
N ARG A 133 -8.88 2.11 5.29
CA ARG A 133 -8.95 1.47 3.96
C ARG A 133 -10.09 0.46 3.84
N SER A 134 -11.26 0.89 4.28
CA SER A 134 -12.48 0.07 4.20
C SER A 134 -12.82 -0.41 2.79
N GLU A 135 -12.42 0.37 1.78
CA GLU A 135 -12.70 0.11 0.36
C GLU A 135 -12.07 -1.18 -0.19
N ILE A 136 -10.88 -1.58 0.32
CA ILE A 136 -10.21 -2.80 -0.17
C ILE A 136 -10.48 -4.03 0.71
N ARG A 137 -10.93 -3.83 1.95
CA ARG A 137 -11.10 -4.95 2.90
C ARG A 137 -12.03 -6.05 2.41
N PRO A 138 -13.16 -5.76 1.72
CA PRO A 138 -13.99 -6.80 1.14
C PRO A 138 -13.27 -7.64 0.09
N ALA A 139 -12.44 -7.02 -0.76
CA ALA A 139 -11.69 -7.73 -1.79
C ALA A 139 -10.57 -8.61 -1.21
N LEU A 140 -10.01 -8.23 -0.05
CA LEU A 140 -9.01 -9.04 0.66
C LEU A 140 -9.63 -10.15 1.52
N ALA A 141 -10.93 -10.06 1.82
CA ALA A 141 -11.59 -11.04 2.69
C ALA A 141 -11.60 -12.43 2.05
N GLY A 142 -11.20 -13.45 2.82
CA GLY A 142 -11.14 -14.83 2.36
C GLY A 142 -9.92 -15.21 1.52
N LEU A 143 -9.08 -14.26 1.13
CA LEU A 143 -7.80 -14.57 0.48
C LEU A 143 -6.79 -15.06 1.52
N PRO A 144 -6.00 -16.13 1.22
CA PRO A 144 -4.92 -16.56 2.12
C PRO A 144 -3.71 -15.60 2.07
N ARG A 145 -3.55 -14.88 0.98
CA ARG A 145 -2.46 -13.92 0.72
C ARG A 145 -2.91 -12.90 -0.32
N TYR A 146 -2.18 -11.83 -0.45
CA TYR A 146 -2.38 -10.81 -1.48
C TYR A 146 -1.04 -10.32 -2.03
N ILE A 147 -1.04 -9.65 -3.18
CA ILE A 147 0.18 -9.07 -3.75
C ILE A 147 0.39 -7.67 -3.18
N ALA A 148 1.64 -7.33 -2.87
CA ALA A 148 2.01 -5.99 -2.42
C ALA A 148 3.25 -5.47 -3.14
N THR A 149 3.32 -4.14 -3.28
CA THR A 149 4.51 -3.42 -3.75
C THR A 149 4.68 -2.12 -2.98
N ALA A 150 5.89 -1.60 -2.89
CA ALA A 150 6.14 -0.29 -2.30
C ALA A 150 5.60 0.83 -3.21
N GLU A 151 4.95 1.85 -2.64
CA GLU A 151 4.49 3.03 -3.38
C GLU A 151 5.66 3.71 -4.10
N THR A 152 6.74 3.96 -3.38
CA THR A 152 7.96 4.57 -3.92
C THR A 152 9.11 3.58 -3.79
N SER A 153 9.75 3.23 -4.90
CA SER A 153 10.90 2.32 -4.91
C SER A 153 11.69 2.49 -6.19
N LYS A 154 13.02 2.52 -6.06
CA LYS A 154 13.94 2.56 -7.21
C LYS A 154 13.79 1.32 -8.10
N HIS A 155 13.58 0.16 -7.50
CA HIS A 155 13.35 -1.10 -8.20
C HIS A 155 11.94 -1.60 -7.88
N ARG A 156 11.12 -1.85 -8.90
CA ARG A 156 9.76 -2.32 -8.71
C ARG A 156 9.77 -3.81 -8.37
N ILE A 157 9.33 -4.15 -7.16
CA ILE A 157 9.22 -5.51 -6.68
C ILE A 157 7.77 -5.75 -6.25
N PHE A 158 7.19 -6.84 -6.73
CA PHE A 158 5.91 -7.35 -6.27
C PHE A 158 6.14 -8.66 -5.52
N GLN A 159 5.44 -8.86 -4.41
CA GLN A 159 5.54 -10.08 -3.63
C GLN A 159 4.23 -10.41 -2.92
N PHE A 160 4.04 -11.67 -2.58
CA PHE A 160 2.94 -12.07 -1.73
C PHE A 160 3.18 -11.66 -0.28
N LEU A 161 2.14 -11.12 0.33
CA LEU A 161 2.02 -10.98 1.78
C LEU A 161 0.87 -11.87 2.26
N ASP A 162 1.06 -12.51 3.40
CA ASP A 162 -0.01 -13.27 4.06
C ASP A 162 -1.17 -12.36 4.44
N ALA A 163 -2.40 -12.88 4.37
CA ALA A 163 -3.62 -12.10 4.60
C ALA A 163 -3.71 -11.50 6.01
N HIS A 164 -3.00 -12.09 7.01
CA HIS A 164 -2.98 -11.51 8.35
C HIS A 164 -2.06 -10.29 8.49
N ILE A 165 -1.17 -10.04 7.52
CA ILE A 165 -0.31 -8.86 7.51
C ILE A 165 -1.13 -7.63 7.10
N LEU A 166 -1.02 -6.55 7.88
CA LEU A 166 -1.62 -5.27 7.53
C LEU A 166 -0.58 -4.37 6.86
N PRO A 167 -0.84 -3.89 5.63
CA PRO A 167 0.11 -3.04 4.92
C PRO A 167 0.04 -1.58 5.42
N ASP A 168 1.21 -0.95 5.54
CA ASP A 168 1.36 0.49 5.76
C ASP A 168 0.93 1.30 4.53
N ASN A 169 0.58 2.56 4.73
CA ASN A 169 0.14 3.47 3.66
C ASN A 169 1.18 3.73 2.55
N LYS A 170 2.42 3.31 2.74
CA LYS A 170 3.48 3.33 1.71
C LYS A 170 3.57 2.02 0.93
N LEU A 171 2.67 1.09 1.18
CA LEU A 171 2.46 -0.09 0.37
C LEU A 171 1.18 0.02 -0.45
N ILE A 172 1.22 -0.51 -1.65
CA ILE A 172 0.04 -0.77 -2.48
C ILE A 172 -0.30 -2.25 -2.30
N ALA A 173 -1.49 -2.52 -1.79
CA ALA A 173 -2.06 -3.85 -1.68
C ALA A 173 -2.94 -4.13 -2.91
N ILE A 174 -2.83 -5.32 -3.45
CA ILE A 174 -3.55 -5.80 -4.64
C ILE A 174 -4.22 -7.11 -4.26
N ALA A 175 -5.54 -7.17 -4.32
CA ALA A 175 -6.36 -8.30 -3.92
C ALA A 175 -6.34 -9.43 -4.97
N MET A 176 -5.15 -9.92 -5.27
CA MET A 176 -4.85 -11.05 -6.14
C MET A 176 -3.92 -12.00 -5.40
N ASN A 177 -4.14 -13.32 -5.50
CA ASN A 177 -3.43 -14.32 -4.69
C ASN A 177 -2.78 -15.44 -5.52
N ASP A 178 -2.78 -15.33 -6.83
CA ASP A 178 -2.26 -16.35 -7.75
C ASP A 178 -0.92 -15.94 -8.38
N ALA A 179 -0.17 -16.94 -8.86
CA ALA A 179 1.15 -16.75 -9.41
C ALA A 179 1.14 -16.10 -10.80
N PHE A 180 0.06 -16.27 -11.58
CA PHE A 180 -0.08 -15.66 -12.90
C PHE A 180 -0.06 -14.14 -12.80
N HIS A 181 -0.94 -13.55 -11.99
CA HIS A 181 -0.97 -12.10 -11.78
C HIS A 181 0.32 -11.56 -11.14
N LEU A 182 0.95 -12.33 -10.23
CA LEU A 182 2.26 -11.93 -9.70
C LEU A 182 3.32 -11.88 -10.83
N GLY A 183 3.32 -12.87 -11.72
CA GLY A 183 4.20 -12.94 -12.88
C GLY A 183 3.98 -11.77 -13.84
N VAL A 184 2.72 -11.48 -14.17
CA VAL A 184 2.34 -10.35 -15.04
C VAL A 184 2.79 -9.02 -14.44
N LEU A 185 2.50 -8.77 -13.15
CA LEU A 185 2.91 -7.54 -12.45
C LEU A 185 4.43 -7.40 -12.35
N SER A 186 5.15 -8.51 -12.23
CA SER A 186 6.62 -8.53 -12.16
C SER A 186 7.29 -8.52 -13.54
N SER A 187 6.53 -8.60 -14.63
CA SER A 187 7.06 -8.59 -15.98
C SER A 187 7.64 -7.24 -16.37
N GLN A 188 8.61 -7.24 -17.27
CA GLN A 188 9.19 -6.01 -17.83
C GLN A 188 8.09 -5.11 -18.45
N LEU A 189 7.08 -5.70 -19.10
CA LEU A 189 5.99 -4.96 -19.69
C LEU A 189 5.22 -4.12 -18.68
N HIS A 190 4.85 -4.71 -17.51
CA HIS A 190 4.15 -3.96 -16.46
C HIS A 190 5.06 -2.95 -15.76
N VAL A 191 6.33 -3.28 -15.59
CA VAL A 191 7.30 -2.33 -15.01
C VAL A 191 7.46 -1.11 -15.90
N ASP A 192 7.62 -1.28 -17.22
CA ASP A 192 7.73 -0.20 -18.19
C ASP A 192 6.43 0.63 -18.24
N TRP A 193 5.27 -0.03 -18.21
CA TRP A 193 3.97 0.63 -18.09
C TRP A 193 3.89 1.49 -16.83
N ALA A 194 4.29 0.94 -15.68
CA ALA A 194 4.25 1.64 -14.40
C ALA A 194 5.21 2.85 -14.36
N LEU A 195 6.36 2.77 -15.00
CA LEU A 195 7.31 3.88 -15.16
C LEU A 195 6.75 4.97 -16.06
N ALA A 196 6.05 4.59 -17.13
CA ALA A 196 5.46 5.54 -18.10
C ALA A 196 4.20 6.23 -17.55
N THR A 197 3.37 5.53 -16.76
CA THR A 197 2.09 6.03 -16.26
C THR A 197 2.12 6.58 -14.85
N GLY A 198 3.12 6.19 -14.05
CA GLY A 198 3.31 6.60 -12.67
C GLY A 198 3.71 8.07 -12.50
N SER A 199 4.34 8.38 -11.38
CA SER A 199 4.95 9.68 -11.14
C SER A 199 6.36 9.50 -10.53
N TRP A 200 7.02 10.62 -10.30
CA TRP A 200 8.39 10.65 -9.80
C TRP A 200 8.51 11.59 -8.59
N LEU A 201 9.32 11.23 -7.62
CA LEU A 201 9.67 12.05 -6.46
C LEU A 201 11.15 12.46 -6.50
N GLY A 202 11.51 13.35 -5.58
CA GLY A 202 12.87 13.89 -5.47
C GLY A 202 13.21 14.75 -6.69
N VAL A 203 14.40 14.55 -7.24
CA VAL A 203 14.86 15.19 -8.49
C VAL A 203 14.46 14.38 -9.73
N GLY A 204 13.39 13.57 -9.65
CA GLY A 204 12.93 12.72 -10.74
C GLY A 204 13.61 11.34 -10.80
N ASN A 205 14.14 10.86 -9.68
CA ASN A 205 14.89 9.60 -9.60
C ASN A 205 14.16 8.48 -8.81
N ASP A 206 13.06 8.81 -8.12
CA ASP A 206 12.31 7.85 -7.32
C ASP A 206 10.92 7.56 -7.94
N PRO A 207 10.76 6.46 -8.68
CA PRO A 207 9.50 6.10 -9.31
C PRO A 207 8.41 5.83 -8.27
N VAL A 208 7.22 6.40 -8.50
CA VAL A 208 6.03 6.24 -7.65
C VAL A 208 4.97 5.44 -8.37
N TYR A 209 4.56 4.33 -7.77
CA TYR A 209 3.48 3.48 -8.26
C TYR A 209 2.13 4.04 -7.81
N LEU A 210 1.40 4.66 -8.73
CA LEU A 210 0.07 5.19 -8.47
C LEU A 210 -0.98 4.14 -8.88
N LYS A 211 -1.76 3.62 -7.92
CA LYS A 211 -2.77 2.60 -8.20
C LYS A 211 -3.70 2.96 -9.36
N SER A 212 -4.16 4.21 -9.41
CA SER A 212 -5.10 4.70 -10.43
C SER A 212 -4.48 4.88 -11.82
N ARG A 213 -3.16 4.93 -11.92
CA ARG A 213 -2.45 5.13 -13.19
C ARG A 213 -1.66 3.90 -13.63
N CYS A 214 -1.01 3.22 -12.67
CA CYS A 214 -0.16 2.08 -12.99
C CYS A 214 -0.95 0.76 -13.02
N PHE A 215 -1.92 0.59 -12.09
CA PHE A 215 -2.67 -0.66 -11.96
C PHE A 215 -4.04 -0.60 -12.65
N GLU A 216 -4.87 0.39 -12.29
CA GLU A 216 -6.26 0.46 -12.77
C GLU A 216 -6.36 0.62 -14.29
N THR A 217 -5.32 1.17 -14.93
CA THR A 217 -5.27 1.36 -16.38
C THR A 217 -4.56 0.24 -17.13
N PHE A 218 -3.93 -0.71 -16.44
CA PHE A 218 -3.15 -1.77 -17.07
C PHE A 218 -4.06 -2.86 -17.63
N PRO A 219 -3.97 -3.19 -18.91
CA PRO A 219 -4.74 -4.28 -19.52
C PRO A 219 -4.08 -5.61 -19.17
N PHE A 220 -4.58 -6.28 -18.12
CA PHE A 220 -4.13 -7.63 -17.83
C PHE A 220 -4.47 -8.55 -19.02
N PRO A 221 -3.58 -9.48 -19.36
CA PRO A 221 -3.90 -10.50 -20.35
C PRO A 221 -5.04 -11.39 -19.83
N ASP A 222 -5.79 -11.96 -20.75
CA ASP A 222 -6.74 -13.03 -20.45
C ASP A 222 -5.99 -14.22 -19.83
N GLU A 223 -6.72 -15.17 -19.26
CA GLU A 223 -6.19 -16.30 -18.51
C GLU A 223 -4.95 -16.93 -19.19
N ASP A 224 -4.08 -17.52 -18.35
CA ASP A 224 -2.92 -18.28 -18.80
C ASP A 224 -3.34 -19.35 -19.82
N THR A 225 -3.00 -19.10 -21.08
CA THR A 225 -3.31 -20.02 -22.19
C THR A 225 -2.29 -21.16 -22.29
N GLY A 226 -1.33 -21.23 -21.35
CA GLY A 226 -0.31 -22.27 -21.31
C GLY A 226 0.74 -22.18 -22.42
N LEU A 227 0.97 -20.97 -22.99
CA LEU A 227 2.03 -20.72 -23.95
C LEU A 227 3.35 -20.44 -23.26
#